data_89e6cacb39500672e56e4098b557a661
#
_entry.id   89e6cacb39500672e56e4098b557a661
#
_cell.length_a   1.000
_cell.length_b   1.000
_cell.length_c   1.000
_cell.angle_alpha   90.00
_cell.angle_beta   90.00
_cell.angle_gamma   90.00
#
_symmetry.space_group_name_H-M   'P 1'
#
loop_
_entity.id
_entity.type
_entity.pdbx_description
1 polymer ?
#
loop_
_entity_poly.entity_id
_entity_poly.type
_entity_poly.pdbx_seq_one_letter_code
_entity_poly.pdbx_strand_id
1 'polypeptide(L)'
;MNVLIVYAPSSCSTSHRHILESARDCAVATLQKRHHAVTVLDLTSFDPVLGAAERGAYFSDSPLIDAVAREHAALVQDSQALVIVYESVMVTLPPSLKGWLDRVLVPGVSFSVDEAGKVRRGLLGLNWIVGICLYQDSWLATKRSRDGGRRILLRCLRMCARSTTRTSWLALYQPEHQGGVENRFIGRVQRRMAKL
;
A
#
# COMPACT_ATOMS: atom_id res chain seq x y z
N MET A 1 -11.58 10.58 -9.72
CA MET A 1 -11.03 9.20 -9.65
C MET A 1 -11.41 8.57 -8.32
N ASN A 2 -11.56 7.24 -8.31
CA ASN A 2 -11.62 6.49 -7.06
C ASN A 2 -10.19 6.26 -6.54
N VAL A 3 -9.90 6.74 -5.35
CA VAL A 3 -8.58 6.62 -4.71
C VAL A 3 -8.73 5.81 -3.43
N LEU A 4 -7.99 4.71 -3.35
CA LEU A 4 -7.89 3.90 -2.14
C LEU A 4 -6.61 4.27 -1.40
N ILE A 5 -6.72 4.66 -0.14
CA ILE A 5 -5.60 4.87 0.77
C ILE A 5 -5.56 3.70 1.74
N VAL A 6 -4.48 2.93 1.71
CA VAL A 6 -4.22 1.84 2.66
C VAL A 6 -3.26 2.35 3.71
N TYR A 7 -3.70 2.41 4.96
CA TYR A 7 -2.94 2.86 6.10
C TYR A 7 -2.53 1.66 6.97
N ALA A 8 -1.23 1.45 7.10
CA ALA A 8 -0.65 0.32 7.83
C ALA A 8 0.46 0.82 8.80
N PRO A 9 0.07 1.42 9.93
CA PRO A 9 1.04 1.86 10.92
C PRO A 9 1.70 0.66 11.59
N SER A 10 2.97 0.81 11.97
CA SER A 10 3.61 -0.02 12.97
C SER A 10 3.34 0.57 14.36
N SER A 11 3.27 -0.25 15.39
CA SER A 11 3.00 0.22 16.76
C SER A 11 4.25 0.70 17.51
N CYS A 12 5.40 0.85 16.82
CA CYS A 12 6.69 1.00 17.50
C CYS A 12 6.93 2.36 18.15
N SER A 13 6.31 3.46 17.67
CA SER A 13 6.52 4.80 18.23
C SER A 13 5.29 5.69 18.03
N THR A 14 4.92 6.43 19.09
CA THR A 14 3.82 7.41 19.03
C THR A 14 4.14 8.58 18.10
N SER A 15 5.39 9.04 18.05
CA SER A 15 5.80 10.12 17.15
C SER A 15 5.75 9.70 15.69
N HIS A 16 6.19 8.48 15.37
CA HIS A 16 6.09 7.93 14.01
C HIS A 16 4.64 7.76 13.56
N ARG A 17 3.78 7.29 14.47
CA ARG A 17 2.35 7.18 14.21
C ARG A 17 1.75 8.55 13.86
N HIS A 18 2.05 9.58 14.64
CA HIS A 18 1.57 10.94 14.38
C HIS A 18 1.99 11.46 13.00
N ILE A 19 3.25 11.24 12.59
CA ILE A 19 3.74 11.63 11.26
C ILE A 19 3.00 10.89 10.14
N LEU A 20 2.74 9.58 10.31
CA LEU A 20 1.99 8.80 9.33
C LEU A 20 0.53 9.22 9.24
N GLU A 21 -0.11 9.52 10.37
CA GLU A 21 -1.47 10.05 10.43
C GLU A 21 -1.54 11.41 9.73
N SER A 22 -0.63 12.33 10.04
CA SER A 22 -0.51 13.61 9.37
C SER A 22 -0.34 13.47 7.85
N ALA A 23 0.46 12.49 7.41
CA ALA A 23 0.68 12.23 5.98
C ALA A 23 -0.57 11.64 5.30
N ARG A 24 -1.28 10.71 5.97
CA ARG A 24 -2.56 10.16 5.52
C ARG A 24 -3.61 11.26 5.38
N ASP A 25 -3.78 12.07 6.43
CA ASP A 25 -4.81 13.10 6.48
C ASP A 25 -4.55 14.22 5.46
N CYS A 26 -3.28 14.60 5.29
CA CYS A 26 -2.86 15.52 4.22
C CYS A 26 -3.18 14.95 2.83
N ALA A 27 -2.95 13.65 2.60
CA ALA A 27 -3.28 12.98 1.34
C ALA A 27 -4.80 12.99 1.10
N VAL A 28 -5.60 12.60 2.10
CA VAL A 28 -7.07 12.62 2.04
C VAL A 28 -7.59 14.02 1.70
N ALA A 29 -7.20 15.02 2.49
CA ALA A 29 -7.67 16.40 2.30
C ALA A 29 -7.28 16.98 0.93
N THR A 30 -6.05 16.66 0.45
CA THR A 30 -5.58 17.14 -0.85
C THR A 30 -6.37 16.52 -2.00
N LEU A 31 -6.62 15.21 -1.94
CA LEU A 31 -7.37 14.47 -2.96
C LEU A 31 -8.85 14.87 -2.99
N GLN A 32 -9.48 15.03 -1.82
CA GLN A 32 -10.87 15.49 -1.71
C GLN A 32 -11.05 16.90 -2.28
N LYS A 33 -10.12 17.83 -2.00
CA LYS A 33 -10.10 19.17 -2.62
C LYS A 33 -10.07 19.13 -4.15
N ARG A 34 -9.56 18.05 -4.72
CA ARG A 34 -9.52 17.83 -6.18
C ARG A 34 -10.68 16.98 -6.69
N HIS A 35 -11.73 16.85 -5.88
CA HIS A 35 -12.95 16.10 -6.22
C HIS A 35 -12.70 14.62 -6.55
N HIS A 36 -11.71 13.99 -5.90
CA HIS A 36 -11.54 12.54 -5.96
C HIS A 36 -12.41 11.87 -4.88
N ALA A 37 -13.01 10.73 -5.21
CA ALA A 37 -13.63 9.85 -4.22
C ALA A 37 -12.52 9.11 -3.46
N VAL A 38 -12.39 9.35 -2.16
CA VAL A 38 -11.31 8.79 -1.35
C VAL A 38 -11.88 7.84 -0.32
N THR A 39 -11.42 6.60 -0.35
CA THR A 39 -11.68 5.59 0.68
C THR A 39 -10.39 5.31 1.45
N VAL A 40 -10.48 5.21 2.77
CA VAL A 40 -9.34 4.87 3.64
C VAL A 40 -9.58 3.52 4.26
N LEU A 41 -8.65 2.59 4.05
CA LEU A 41 -8.56 1.33 4.78
C LEU A 41 -7.49 1.44 5.86
N ASP A 42 -7.91 1.35 7.11
CA ASP A 42 -7.00 1.27 8.26
C ASP A 42 -6.77 -0.20 8.61
N LEU A 43 -5.52 -0.65 8.48
CA LEU A 43 -5.12 -2.02 8.76
C LEU A 43 -4.71 -2.26 10.22
N THR A 44 -4.95 -1.33 11.13
CA THR A 44 -4.56 -1.47 12.55
C THR A 44 -5.23 -2.68 13.20
N SER A 45 -6.50 -2.94 12.87
CA SER A 45 -7.28 -4.08 13.37
C SER A 45 -7.41 -5.24 12.38
N PHE A 46 -6.76 -5.14 11.22
CA PHE A 46 -6.81 -6.20 10.21
C PHE A 46 -5.97 -7.41 10.65
N ASP A 47 -6.58 -8.60 10.66
CA ASP A 47 -5.85 -9.84 10.89
C ASP A 47 -4.94 -10.16 9.69
N PRO A 48 -3.61 -10.15 9.84
CA PRO A 48 -2.69 -10.42 8.75
C PRO A 48 -2.54 -11.91 8.42
N VAL A 49 -3.11 -12.80 9.24
CA VAL A 49 -2.87 -14.24 9.10
C VAL A 49 -3.72 -14.84 7.99
N LEU A 50 -3.06 -15.36 6.97
CA LEU A 50 -3.70 -16.18 5.95
C LEU A 50 -4.01 -17.57 6.53
N GLY A 51 -5.28 -17.83 6.84
CA GLY A 51 -5.74 -19.07 7.44
C GLY A 51 -5.56 -20.31 6.55
N ALA A 52 -5.65 -21.50 7.15
CA ALA A 52 -5.52 -22.77 6.40
C ALA A 52 -6.63 -22.92 5.33
N ALA A 53 -7.85 -22.50 5.66
CA ALA A 53 -8.97 -22.53 4.72
C ALA A 53 -8.76 -21.59 3.52
N GLU A 54 -8.30 -20.36 3.78
CA GLU A 54 -7.97 -19.39 2.72
C GLU A 54 -6.84 -19.91 1.82
N ARG A 55 -5.80 -20.51 2.40
CA ARG A 55 -4.73 -21.16 1.61
C ARG A 55 -5.24 -22.29 0.74
N GLY A 56 -6.16 -23.12 1.26
CA GLY A 56 -6.79 -24.18 0.50
C GLY A 56 -7.64 -23.67 -0.66
N ALA A 57 -8.31 -22.54 -0.47
CA ALA A 57 -9.16 -21.91 -1.48
C ALA A 57 -8.39 -21.03 -2.49
N TYR A 58 -7.10 -20.77 -2.29
CA TYR A 58 -6.34 -19.75 -3.02
C TYR A 58 -6.40 -19.86 -4.54
N PHE A 59 -6.43 -21.08 -5.10
CA PHE A 59 -6.55 -21.35 -6.53
C PHE A 59 -7.94 -21.92 -6.91
N SER A 60 -8.94 -21.80 -6.03
CA SER A 60 -10.32 -22.19 -6.34
C SER A 60 -11.05 -21.11 -7.12
N ASP A 61 -12.27 -21.44 -7.59
CA ASP A 61 -13.16 -20.46 -8.25
C ASP A 61 -13.64 -19.34 -7.29
N SER A 62 -13.50 -19.55 -5.99
CA SER A 62 -13.90 -18.58 -4.95
C SER A 62 -12.78 -18.40 -3.91
N PRO A 63 -11.65 -17.77 -4.27
CA PRO A 63 -10.49 -17.66 -3.39
C PRO A 63 -10.70 -16.73 -2.18
N LEU A 64 -11.64 -15.79 -2.27
CA LEU A 64 -11.97 -14.84 -1.20
C LEU A 64 -13.09 -15.36 -0.32
N ILE A 65 -12.77 -16.27 0.59
CA ILE A 65 -13.74 -16.84 1.55
C ILE A 65 -14.03 -15.90 2.73
N ASP A 66 -13.08 -15.09 3.14
CA ASP A 66 -13.24 -14.09 4.19
C ASP A 66 -13.98 -12.85 3.68
N ALA A 67 -14.98 -12.38 4.45
CA ALA A 67 -15.85 -11.27 4.03
C ALA A 67 -15.07 -9.93 3.97
N VAL A 68 -14.17 -9.69 4.94
CA VAL A 68 -13.37 -8.47 5.02
C VAL A 68 -12.35 -8.42 3.89
N ALA A 69 -11.68 -9.55 3.61
CA ALA A 69 -10.76 -9.65 2.48
C ALA A 69 -11.47 -9.44 1.13
N ARG A 70 -12.70 -9.92 1.01
CA ARG A 70 -13.54 -9.72 -0.19
C ARG A 70 -13.92 -8.26 -0.39
N GLU A 71 -14.35 -7.58 0.67
CA GLU A 71 -14.66 -6.15 0.63
C GLU A 71 -13.42 -5.33 0.23
N HIS A 72 -12.27 -5.59 0.85
CA HIS A 72 -11.02 -4.91 0.53
C HIS A 72 -10.57 -5.18 -0.91
N ALA A 73 -10.76 -6.40 -1.42
CA ALA A 73 -10.44 -6.76 -2.80
C ALA A 73 -11.30 -5.99 -3.81
N ALA A 74 -12.60 -5.84 -3.53
CA ALA A 74 -13.49 -5.03 -4.36
C ALA A 74 -13.04 -3.56 -4.40
N LEU A 75 -12.68 -2.97 -3.25
CA LEU A 75 -12.15 -1.62 -3.20
C LEU A 75 -10.86 -1.44 -4.02
N VAL A 76 -9.97 -2.44 -4.02
CA VAL A 76 -8.76 -2.41 -4.85
C VAL A 76 -9.10 -2.48 -6.34
N GLN A 77 -10.04 -3.34 -6.72
CA GLN A 77 -10.48 -3.49 -8.13
C GLN A 77 -11.11 -2.21 -8.68
N ASP A 78 -11.91 -1.51 -7.87
CA ASP A 78 -12.58 -0.26 -8.25
C ASP A 78 -11.65 0.96 -8.24
N SER A 79 -10.44 0.80 -7.71
CA SER A 79 -9.51 1.92 -7.54
C SER A 79 -8.77 2.27 -8.82
N GLN A 80 -8.67 3.57 -9.10
CA GLN A 80 -7.83 4.13 -10.17
C GLN A 80 -6.47 4.60 -9.64
N ALA A 81 -6.38 4.86 -8.34
CA ALA A 81 -5.12 5.15 -7.65
C ALA A 81 -5.09 4.43 -6.30
N LEU A 82 -3.94 3.83 -5.98
CA LEU A 82 -3.65 3.17 -4.71
C LEU A 82 -2.53 3.94 -4.00
N VAL A 83 -2.83 4.49 -2.83
CA VAL A 83 -1.88 5.18 -1.96
C VAL A 83 -1.65 4.32 -0.74
N ILE A 84 -0.40 3.95 -0.46
CA ILE A 84 -0.07 3.08 0.67
C ILE A 84 0.81 3.85 1.63
N VAL A 85 0.29 4.06 2.84
CA VAL A 85 0.93 4.82 3.92
C VAL A 85 1.34 3.84 5.01
N TYR A 86 2.65 3.67 5.21
CA TYR A 86 3.12 2.70 6.17
C TYR A 86 4.49 3.05 6.78
N GLU A 87 4.79 2.42 7.91
CA GLU A 87 6.11 2.42 8.52
C GLU A 87 6.86 1.14 8.13
N SER A 88 8.11 1.29 7.72
CA SER A 88 8.98 0.16 7.42
C SER A 88 9.46 -0.50 8.71
N VAL A 89 9.28 -1.80 8.82
CA VAL A 89 9.76 -2.61 9.94
C VAL A 89 10.91 -3.47 9.45
N MET A 90 12.10 -3.31 10.05
CA MET A 90 13.33 -4.02 9.65
C MET A 90 13.59 -3.96 8.14
N VAL A 91 13.41 -2.77 7.54
CA VAL A 91 13.55 -2.50 6.09
C VAL A 91 12.59 -3.34 5.23
N THR A 92 11.47 -3.80 5.79
CA THR A 92 10.44 -4.56 5.08
C THR A 92 9.04 -4.02 5.37
N LEU A 93 8.01 -4.70 4.87
CA LEU A 93 6.61 -4.34 5.12
C LEU A 93 6.21 -4.71 6.55
N PRO A 94 5.34 -3.91 7.20
CA PRO A 94 4.72 -4.32 8.44
C PRO A 94 3.84 -5.58 8.20
N PRO A 95 3.68 -6.45 9.22
CA PRO A 95 2.91 -7.69 9.09
C PRO A 95 1.48 -7.48 8.59
N SER A 96 0.80 -6.43 9.08
CA SER A 96 -0.56 -6.07 8.64
C SER A 96 -0.64 -5.80 7.13
N LEU A 97 0.31 -5.04 6.57
CA LEU A 97 0.35 -4.75 5.14
C LEU A 97 0.73 -5.99 4.31
N LYS A 98 1.69 -6.79 4.80
CA LYS A 98 2.08 -8.03 4.08
C LYS A 98 0.93 -9.02 4.05
N GLY A 99 0.28 -9.27 5.19
CA GLY A 99 -0.87 -10.16 5.26
C GLY A 99 -2.07 -9.65 4.45
N TRP A 100 -2.30 -8.34 4.44
CA TRP A 100 -3.31 -7.73 3.58
C TRP A 100 -3.05 -8.01 2.09
N LEU A 101 -1.81 -7.85 1.62
CA LEU A 101 -1.45 -8.18 0.24
C LEU A 101 -1.70 -9.66 -0.07
N ASP A 102 -1.36 -10.56 0.85
CA ASP A 102 -1.51 -12.01 0.66
C ASP A 102 -2.98 -12.46 0.63
N ARG A 103 -3.87 -11.77 1.38
CA ARG A 103 -5.29 -12.11 1.47
C ARG A 103 -6.15 -11.41 0.40
N VAL A 104 -5.69 -10.27 -0.14
CA VAL A 104 -6.48 -9.45 -1.09
C VAL A 104 -6.01 -9.63 -2.54
N LEU A 105 -4.69 -9.79 -2.77
CA LEU A 105 -4.15 -9.97 -4.11
C LEU A 105 -4.16 -11.46 -4.51
N VAL A 106 -5.35 -12.02 -4.69
CA VAL A 106 -5.55 -13.44 -4.99
C VAL A 106 -5.84 -13.69 -6.49
N PRO A 107 -5.62 -14.92 -6.99
CA PRO A 107 -6.01 -15.32 -8.35
C PRO A 107 -7.50 -15.10 -8.60
N GLY A 108 -7.86 -14.81 -9.84
CA GLY A 108 -9.26 -14.53 -10.24
C GLY A 108 -9.77 -13.13 -9.88
N VAL A 109 -9.04 -12.41 -9.01
CA VAL A 109 -9.39 -11.05 -8.55
C VAL A 109 -8.36 -10.04 -9.04
N SER A 110 -7.14 -10.13 -8.56
CA SER A 110 -6.06 -9.17 -8.86
C SER A 110 -5.20 -9.61 -10.04
N PHE A 111 -5.18 -10.89 -10.33
CA PHE A 111 -4.52 -11.50 -11.47
C PHE A 111 -5.17 -12.85 -11.79
N SER A 112 -4.87 -13.42 -12.96
CA SER A 112 -5.20 -14.81 -13.28
C SER A 112 -3.97 -15.52 -13.82
N VAL A 113 -4.01 -16.85 -13.85
CA VAL A 113 -2.96 -17.69 -14.42
C VAL A 113 -3.60 -18.45 -15.58
N ASP A 114 -3.05 -18.30 -16.79
CA ASP A 114 -3.55 -19.03 -17.95
C ASP A 114 -3.03 -20.49 -17.97
N GLU A 115 -3.54 -21.30 -18.90
CA GLU A 115 -3.18 -22.71 -19.04
C GLU A 115 -1.68 -22.94 -19.27
N ALA A 116 -0.96 -21.95 -19.80
CA ALA A 116 0.48 -21.99 -19.98
C ALA A 116 1.26 -21.53 -18.74
N GLY A 117 0.58 -21.28 -17.60
CA GLY A 117 1.18 -20.80 -16.37
C GLY A 117 1.57 -19.32 -16.37
N LYS A 118 1.12 -18.55 -17.38
CA LYS A 118 1.46 -17.12 -17.50
C LYS A 118 0.47 -16.27 -16.69
N VAL A 119 1.03 -15.36 -15.89
CA VAL A 119 0.23 -14.42 -15.11
C VAL A 119 -0.39 -13.35 -16.02
N ARG A 120 -1.71 -13.20 -15.93
CA ARG A 120 -2.52 -12.15 -16.56
C ARG A 120 -2.92 -11.13 -15.50
N ARG A 121 -2.81 -9.85 -15.83
CA ARG A 121 -3.11 -8.75 -14.91
C ARG A 121 -4.60 -8.55 -14.74
N GLY A 122 -5.07 -8.38 -13.49
CA GLY A 122 -6.49 -8.16 -13.15
C GLY A 122 -6.81 -6.70 -12.79
N LEU A 123 -5.84 -5.93 -12.23
CA LEU A 123 -6.07 -4.56 -11.82
C LEU A 123 -5.86 -3.57 -12.99
N LEU A 124 -6.68 -3.71 -14.02
CA LEU A 124 -6.53 -2.93 -15.25
C LEU A 124 -6.98 -1.47 -15.11
N GLY A 125 -7.79 -1.13 -14.12
CA GLY A 125 -8.21 0.24 -13.81
C GLY A 125 -7.16 1.07 -13.08
N LEU A 126 -6.15 0.41 -12.49
CA LEU A 126 -5.18 1.08 -11.63
C LEU A 126 -4.13 1.86 -12.44
N ASN A 127 -4.21 3.20 -12.36
CA ASN A 127 -3.34 4.12 -13.10
C ASN A 127 -2.15 4.61 -12.26
N TRP A 128 -2.30 4.65 -10.93
CA TRP A 128 -1.31 5.16 -10.01
C TRP A 128 -1.10 4.26 -8.80
N ILE A 129 0.16 4.05 -8.43
CA ILE A 129 0.59 3.45 -7.17
C ILE A 129 1.53 4.44 -6.47
N VAL A 130 1.16 4.88 -5.28
CA VAL A 130 1.97 5.81 -4.49
C VAL A 130 2.30 5.19 -3.14
N GLY A 131 3.58 5.03 -2.84
CA GLY A 131 4.06 4.66 -1.51
C GLY A 131 4.44 5.91 -0.71
N ILE A 132 3.95 6.01 0.51
CA ILE A 132 4.34 6.99 1.53
C ILE A 132 4.90 6.18 2.69
N CYS A 133 6.22 6.21 2.86
CA CYS A 133 6.91 5.31 3.78
C CYS A 133 7.78 6.08 4.77
N LEU A 134 7.67 5.71 6.03
CA LEU A 134 8.54 6.15 7.10
C LEU A 134 9.58 5.06 7.38
N TYR A 135 10.86 5.42 7.40
CA TYR A 135 11.96 4.52 7.71
C TYR A 135 12.64 4.93 9.02
N GLN A 136 12.85 3.94 9.89
CA GLN A 136 13.63 4.14 11.12
C GLN A 136 15.13 4.31 10.80
N ASP A 137 15.59 3.65 9.74
CA ASP A 137 16.97 3.70 9.28
C ASP A 137 17.30 4.93 8.44
N SER A 138 18.60 5.23 8.31
CA SER A 138 19.09 6.24 7.39
C SER A 138 18.87 5.82 5.93
N TRP A 139 18.83 6.83 5.03
CA TRP A 139 18.74 6.56 3.59
C TRP A 139 19.84 5.60 3.09
N LEU A 140 21.08 5.77 3.60
CA LEU A 140 22.20 4.93 3.18
C LEU A 140 22.04 3.48 3.65
N ALA A 141 21.62 3.27 4.90
CA ALA A 141 21.37 1.94 5.45
C ALA A 141 20.24 1.24 4.68
N THR A 142 19.12 1.94 4.45
CA THR A 142 17.99 1.42 3.66
C THR A 142 18.41 1.06 2.23
N LYS A 143 19.25 1.87 1.60
CA LYS A 143 19.77 1.61 0.25
C LYS A 143 20.68 0.37 0.22
N ARG A 144 21.57 0.22 1.22
CA ARG A 144 22.44 -0.96 1.34
C ARG A 144 21.65 -2.25 1.56
N SER A 145 20.60 -2.19 2.34
CA SER A 145 19.67 -3.31 2.57
C SER A 145 18.72 -3.57 1.39
N ARG A 146 18.86 -2.82 0.28
CA ARG A 146 18.06 -2.93 -0.95
C ARG A 146 16.56 -2.69 -0.77
N ASP A 147 16.13 -2.04 0.30
CA ASP A 147 14.72 -1.68 0.58
C ASP A 147 13.74 -2.83 0.21
N GLY A 148 13.78 -3.89 1.00
CA GLY A 148 12.99 -5.11 0.75
C GLY A 148 11.50 -4.84 0.69
N GLY A 149 10.98 -3.99 1.59
CA GLY A 149 9.56 -3.65 1.66
C GLY A 149 9.05 -2.99 0.39
N ARG A 150 9.72 -1.94 -0.07
CA ARG A 150 9.37 -1.25 -1.33
C ARG A 150 9.43 -2.20 -2.53
N ARG A 151 10.47 -3.04 -2.60
CA ARG A 151 10.65 -3.97 -3.73
C ARG A 151 9.56 -5.03 -3.78
N ILE A 152 9.20 -5.62 -2.63
CA ILE A 152 8.11 -6.60 -2.53
C ILE A 152 6.80 -5.95 -2.93
N LEU A 153 6.45 -4.81 -2.32
CA LEU A 153 5.20 -4.09 -2.59
C LEU A 153 5.04 -3.74 -4.07
N LEU A 154 6.06 -3.11 -4.66
CA LEU A 154 6.01 -2.74 -6.06
C LEU A 154 5.99 -3.95 -7.00
N ARG A 155 6.67 -5.05 -6.65
CA ARG A 155 6.64 -6.29 -7.45
C ARG A 155 5.25 -6.90 -7.45
N CYS A 156 4.62 -7.06 -6.29
CA CYS A 156 3.26 -7.61 -6.17
C CYS A 156 2.25 -6.77 -6.95
N LEU A 157 2.23 -5.46 -6.73
CA LEU A 157 1.26 -4.58 -7.38
C LEU A 157 1.48 -4.45 -8.88
N ARG A 158 2.74 -4.38 -9.35
CA ARG A 158 3.04 -4.33 -10.80
C ARG A 158 2.74 -5.63 -11.54
N MET A 159 2.78 -6.76 -10.84
CA MET A 159 2.35 -8.04 -11.40
C MET A 159 0.84 -8.00 -11.71
N CYS A 160 0.06 -7.34 -10.87
CA CYS A 160 -1.40 -7.24 -10.99
C CYS A 160 -1.85 -6.07 -11.89
N ALA A 161 -1.11 -4.96 -11.91
CA ALA A 161 -1.47 -3.73 -12.59
C ALA A 161 -0.93 -3.64 -14.03
N ARG A 162 -1.45 -2.68 -14.82
CA ARG A 162 -1.00 -2.43 -16.21
C ARG A 162 0.47 -2.02 -16.25
N SER A 163 1.15 -2.30 -17.35
CA SER A 163 2.54 -1.85 -17.57
C SER A 163 2.68 -0.32 -17.59
N THR A 164 1.61 0.39 -17.96
CA THR A 164 1.52 1.85 -17.97
C THR A 164 1.21 2.48 -16.63
N THR A 165 0.90 1.68 -15.59
CA THR A 165 0.62 2.18 -14.24
C THR A 165 1.84 2.92 -13.69
N ARG A 166 1.63 4.19 -13.34
CA ARG A 166 2.68 5.07 -12.83
C ARG A 166 2.94 4.79 -11.34
N THR A 167 4.20 4.82 -10.95
CA THR A 167 4.59 4.62 -9.56
C THR A 167 5.32 5.83 -9.01
N SER A 168 5.07 6.16 -7.74
CA SER A 168 5.77 7.21 -7.01
C SER A 168 6.09 6.76 -5.60
N TRP A 169 7.20 7.26 -5.06
CA TRP A 169 7.64 6.88 -3.73
C TRP A 169 8.08 8.11 -2.94
N LEU A 170 7.44 8.31 -1.80
CA LEU A 170 7.75 9.36 -0.84
C LEU A 170 8.27 8.70 0.43
N ALA A 171 9.51 8.99 0.77
CA ALA A 171 10.17 8.41 1.94
C ALA A 171 10.59 9.51 2.91
N LEU A 172 10.46 9.22 4.19
CA LEU A 172 11.05 9.96 5.29
C LEU A 172 11.96 9.01 6.06
N TYR A 173 13.20 9.40 6.26
CA TYR A 173 14.24 8.63 6.95
C TYR A 173 14.58 9.27 8.27
N GLN A 174 14.70 8.46 9.35
CA GLN A 174 15.14 8.92 10.68
C GLN A 174 14.46 10.23 11.15
N PRO A 175 13.14 10.28 11.29
CA PRO A 175 12.42 11.51 11.60
C PRO A 175 12.85 12.14 12.94
N GLU A 176 13.28 11.33 13.89
CA GLU A 176 13.65 11.76 15.24
C GLU A 176 14.91 12.62 15.28
N HIS A 177 15.77 12.52 14.25
CA HIS A 177 17.06 13.20 14.22
C HIS A 177 17.07 14.53 13.45
N GLN A 178 15.90 14.98 12.96
CA GLN A 178 15.85 16.12 12.04
C GLN A 178 14.71 17.09 12.35
N GLY A 179 14.99 18.18 13.03
CA GLY A 179 13.99 19.24 13.27
C GLY A 179 13.36 19.80 11.97
N GLY A 180 12.05 19.96 11.95
CA GLY A 180 11.30 20.55 10.82
C GLY A 180 11.21 19.70 9.56
N VAL A 181 11.64 18.43 9.59
CA VAL A 181 11.59 17.50 8.45
C VAL A 181 10.17 17.04 8.18
N GLU A 182 9.36 16.91 9.22
CA GLU A 182 7.95 16.52 9.11
C GLU A 182 7.18 17.46 8.19
N ASN A 183 7.24 18.77 8.43
CA ASN A 183 6.53 19.75 7.60
C ASN A 183 6.96 19.71 6.12
N ARG A 184 8.27 19.52 5.88
CA ARG A 184 8.80 19.37 4.51
C ARG A 184 8.30 18.08 3.86
N PHE A 185 8.19 16.99 4.63
CA PHE A 185 7.68 15.72 4.15
C PHE A 185 6.19 15.83 3.82
N ILE A 186 5.37 16.38 4.72
CA ILE A 186 3.95 16.62 4.49
C ILE A 186 3.74 17.52 3.25
N GLY A 187 4.53 18.58 3.09
CA GLY A 187 4.49 19.40 1.88
C GLY A 187 4.85 18.63 0.59
N ARG A 188 5.72 17.61 0.66
CA ARG A 188 5.98 16.71 -0.48
C ARG A 188 4.79 15.80 -0.77
N VAL A 189 4.13 15.27 0.27
CA VAL A 189 2.91 14.47 0.15
C VAL A 189 1.82 15.32 -0.55
N GLN A 190 1.56 16.53 -0.04
CA GLN A 190 0.58 17.44 -0.63
C GLN A 190 0.84 17.71 -2.11
N ARG A 191 2.08 18.09 -2.47
CA ARG A 191 2.46 18.35 -3.87
C ARG A 191 2.31 17.12 -4.76
N ARG A 192 2.51 15.91 -4.21
CA ARG A 192 2.37 14.68 -4.98
C ARG A 192 0.91 14.32 -5.18
N MET A 193 0.09 14.41 -4.14
CA MET A 193 -1.35 14.16 -4.24
C MET A 193 -2.03 15.17 -5.17
N ALA A 194 -1.58 16.42 -5.18
CA ALA A 194 -2.10 17.43 -6.09
C ALA A 194 -1.79 17.16 -7.59
N LYS A 195 -0.98 16.17 -7.92
CA LYS A 195 -0.65 15.76 -9.30
C LYS A 195 -1.34 14.48 -9.75
N LEU A 196 -2.15 13.87 -8.91
CA LEU A 196 -3.04 12.77 -9.25
C LEU A 196 -4.33 13.29 -9.87
#